data_60957c7cf3e8749ac940fd4bc042ad7e
#
_entry.id   60957c7cf3e8749ac940fd4bc042ad7e
#
_cell.length_a   1.000
_cell.length_b   1.000
_cell.length_c   1.000
_cell.angle_alpha   90.00
_cell.angle_beta   90.00
_cell.angle_gamma   90.00
#
_symmetry.space_group_name_H-M   'P 1'
#
loop_
_entity.id
_entity.type
_entity.pdbx_description
1 polymer ?
#
loop_
_entity_poly.entity_id
_entity_poly.type
_entity_poly.pdbx_seq_one_letter_code
_entity_poly.pdbx_strand_id
1 'polypeptide(L)'
;MAETTLLPLPMPTSTDERGQAEALARRYHAEFVDLKNFKIQHDLLRTVPVELMFRYNFVPIEQHADALVIAVSDPSRLMVLDEIAGLLGHRIVARVATLSQITDLLKKTEQSQRVLDEASEGLTFDVLTGDDNSEENISIEKLTSEEDISPIIRLVDTTIFTALERRASDIHIETNDDSVNVKYRIDGVLQAAMAPIAREHHSTILSRIKIMSELDIAERRVPQDGRFRVRYKGRLIDFRVSIMPTVHGENAVLRVLDKESMSEKFKNLTLDVVGFAEADLRRFRRYIREPYGMVLVTGPTGSGKTTTLYAALNEIKSDEDKIITIEDPVEYQIRGITQIPVNEKKGLTFARGLRSILRHDPDKILVGEIRDQETAQIAINSALTGHLVFTTVHANNVVDVLGRFLNMGVEAYNFVSALNCILAQRLVRTICDHCTQIVHYDDEELVLSGLNPAEWQGFGFREGTGCIECGGTGYRGRTAIHELLDLTDPIREIILEKKPTSEIRKLAQKEGMSFLRESALDRVRRGLTTLKEINKVTFIEASR
;
A
#
# COMPACT_ATOMS: atom_id res chain seq x y z
N MET A 1 25.58 43.93 -37.90
CA MET A 1 25.36 42.51 -37.66
C MET A 1 24.43 42.42 -36.46
N ALA A 2 23.16 42.14 -36.70
CA ALA A 2 22.14 42.06 -35.66
C ALA A 2 21.93 40.59 -35.31
N GLU A 3 22.22 40.20 -34.08
CA GLU A 3 21.91 38.89 -33.53
C GLU A 3 20.40 38.79 -33.28
N THR A 4 19.77 37.89 -34.01
CA THR A 4 18.36 37.58 -33.82
C THR A 4 18.26 36.52 -32.72
N THR A 5 17.91 36.94 -31.51
CA THR A 5 17.61 36.10 -30.38
C THR A 5 16.25 35.40 -30.61
N LEU A 6 16.30 34.12 -30.91
CA LEU A 6 15.09 33.26 -30.97
C LEU A 6 14.55 33.03 -29.55
N LEU A 7 13.40 33.62 -29.25
CA LEU A 7 12.61 33.32 -28.05
C LEU A 7 12.09 31.87 -28.10
N PRO A 8 12.14 31.10 -26.99
CA PRO A 8 11.54 29.76 -26.94
C PRO A 8 10.02 29.87 -27.00
N LEU A 9 9.42 29.09 -27.89
CA LEU A 9 7.97 28.95 -28.01
C LEU A 9 7.38 28.33 -26.72
N PRO A 10 6.20 28.77 -26.24
CA PRO A 10 5.56 28.22 -25.07
C PRO A 10 5.14 26.77 -25.31
N MET A 11 5.34 25.92 -24.29
CA MET A 11 4.92 24.52 -24.30
C MET A 11 3.37 24.45 -24.33
N PRO A 12 2.77 23.67 -25.25
CA PRO A 12 1.32 23.61 -25.41
C PRO A 12 0.62 22.83 -24.28
N THR A 13 -0.59 23.27 -23.92
CA THR A 13 -1.49 22.56 -23.03
C THR A 13 -2.07 21.31 -23.72
N SER A 14 -2.44 20.27 -22.96
CA SER A 14 -2.86 18.95 -23.48
C SER A 14 -4.03 18.93 -24.48
N THR A 15 -4.82 19.97 -24.56
CA THR A 15 -5.92 20.16 -25.52
C THR A 15 -5.46 20.61 -26.91
N ASP A 16 -4.23 21.14 -27.01
CA ASP A 16 -3.64 21.65 -28.25
C ASP A 16 -2.76 20.60 -28.96
N GLU A 17 -2.24 19.62 -28.23
CA GLU A 17 -1.31 18.60 -28.74
C GLU A 17 -1.94 17.70 -29.82
N ARG A 18 -3.23 17.33 -29.64
CA ARG A 18 -3.96 16.53 -30.65
C ARG A 18 -4.19 17.32 -31.94
N GLY A 19 -4.62 18.58 -31.83
CA GLY A 19 -4.83 19.45 -32.98
C GLY A 19 -3.53 19.69 -33.77
N GLN A 20 -2.40 19.83 -33.07
CA GLN A 20 -1.08 19.96 -33.69
C GLN A 20 -0.65 18.68 -34.41
N ALA A 21 -0.86 17.51 -33.81
CA ALA A 21 -0.54 16.21 -34.43
C ALA A 21 -1.40 15.95 -35.67
N GLU A 22 -2.72 16.26 -35.63
CA GLU A 22 -3.61 16.16 -36.80
C GLU A 22 -3.22 17.15 -37.91
N ALA A 23 -2.78 18.38 -37.60
CA ALA A 23 -2.30 19.36 -38.55
C ALA A 23 -0.97 18.90 -39.22
N LEU A 24 -0.05 18.33 -38.44
CA LEU A 24 1.18 17.73 -38.95
C LEU A 24 0.89 16.54 -39.88
N ALA A 25 -0.04 15.65 -39.49
CA ALA A 25 -0.46 14.53 -40.33
C ALA A 25 -0.96 15.00 -41.69
N ARG A 26 -1.85 16.00 -41.72
CA ARG A 26 -2.35 16.60 -42.99
C ARG A 26 -1.24 17.23 -43.83
N ARG A 27 -0.29 17.94 -43.19
CA ARG A 27 0.81 18.65 -43.87
C ARG A 27 1.77 17.69 -44.58
N TYR A 28 2.02 16.52 -43.99
CA TYR A 28 2.96 15.53 -44.51
C TYR A 28 2.26 14.33 -45.18
N HIS A 29 0.97 14.44 -45.48
CA HIS A 29 0.14 13.38 -46.09
C HIS A 29 0.25 12.04 -45.35
N ALA A 30 0.42 12.08 -44.03
CA ALA A 30 0.43 10.93 -43.13
C ALA A 30 -0.94 10.75 -42.47
N GLU A 31 -1.26 9.55 -42.02
CA GLU A 31 -2.47 9.27 -41.28
C GLU A 31 -2.26 9.57 -39.79
N PHE A 32 -3.24 10.22 -39.13
CA PHE A 32 -3.23 10.38 -37.67
C PHE A 32 -3.78 9.12 -37.02
N VAL A 33 -3.11 8.62 -35.94
CA VAL A 33 -3.52 7.45 -35.16
C VAL A 33 -3.67 7.83 -33.70
N ASP A 34 -4.82 7.50 -33.12
CA ASP A 34 -5.08 7.64 -31.69
C ASP A 34 -4.61 6.39 -30.95
N LEU A 35 -3.57 6.50 -30.13
CA LEU A 35 -2.95 5.40 -29.40
C LEU A 35 -3.54 5.19 -27.98
N LYS A 36 -4.58 5.93 -27.59
CA LYS A 36 -5.14 5.93 -26.24
C LYS A 36 -5.58 4.52 -25.75
N ASN A 37 -6.09 3.69 -26.67
CA ASN A 37 -6.53 2.31 -26.40
C ASN A 37 -5.77 1.29 -27.28
N PHE A 38 -4.68 1.70 -27.89
CA PHE A 38 -3.90 0.84 -28.77
C PHE A 38 -3.11 -0.19 -27.96
N LYS A 39 -3.09 -1.44 -28.42
CA LYS A 39 -2.23 -2.51 -27.86
C LYS A 39 -1.27 -2.94 -28.95
N ILE A 40 0.04 -2.88 -28.67
CA ILE A 40 1.04 -3.41 -29.60
C ILE A 40 0.92 -4.93 -29.64
N GLN A 41 0.85 -5.50 -30.84
CA GLN A 41 0.80 -6.95 -31.01
C GLN A 41 2.13 -7.59 -30.60
N HIS A 42 2.08 -8.73 -29.94
CA HIS A 42 3.26 -9.42 -29.40
C HIS A 42 4.30 -9.77 -30.49
N ASP A 43 3.86 -10.06 -31.70
CA ASP A 43 4.75 -10.38 -32.81
C ASP A 43 5.56 -9.17 -33.27
N LEU A 44 5.01 -7.95 -33.18
CA LEU A 44 5.71 -6.70 -33.47
C LEU A 44 6.79 -6.38 -32.42
N LEU A 45 6.57 -6.73 -31.16
CA LEU A 45 7.56 -6.55 -30.09
C LEU A 45 8.75 -7.50 -30.22
N ARG A 46 8.58 -8.66 -30.89
CA ARG A 46 9.69 -9.59 -31.18
C ARG A 46 10.56 -9.12 -32.33
N THR A 47 9.99 -8.37 -33.27
CA THR A 47 10.72 -7.91 -34.48
C THR A 47 11.35 -6.55 -34.33
N VAL A 48 10.85 -5.71 -33.40
CA VAL A 48 11.34 -4.34 -33.18
C VAL A 48 11.89 -4.23 -31.75
N PRO A 49 13.23 -4.08 -31.58
CA PRO A 49 13.83 -3.92 -30.26
C PRO A 49 13.28 -2.68 -29.52
N VAL A 50 12.87 -2.89 -28.27
CA VAL A 50 12.26 -1.84 -27.42
C VAL A 50 13.23 -0.66 -27.22
N GLU A 51 14.52 -0.93 -27.14
CA GLU A 51 15.56 0.11 -27.04
C GLU A 51 15.53 1.10 -28.22
N LEU A 52 15.26 0.62 -29.44
CA LEU A 52 15.12 1.46 -30.62
C LEU A 52 13.84 2.30 -30.56
N MET A 53 12.73 1.73 -30.05
CA MET A 53 11.47 2.45 -29.86
C MET A 53 11.66 3.64 -28.92
N PHE A 54 12.38 3.45 -27.80
CA PHE A 54 12.71 4.52 -26.86
C PHE A 54 13.70 5.55 -27.43
N ARG A 55 14.76 5.07 -28.07
CA ARG A 55 15.81 5.94 -28.63
C ARG A 55 15.26 6.91 -29.66
N TYR A 56 14.33 6.45 -30.50
CA TYR A 56 13.76 7.24 -31.59
C TYR A 56 12.34 7.72 -31.37
N ASN A 57 11.75 7.43 -30.19
CA ASN A 57 10.38 7.80 -29.80
C ASN A 57 9.32 7.40 -30.84
N PHE A 58 9.25 6.11 -31.19
CA PHE A 58 8.25 5.56 -32.09
C PHE A 58 7.59 4.30 -31.53
N VAL A 59 6.40 3.97 -32.04
CA VAL A 59 5.65 2.76 -31.70
C VAL A 59 5.31 2.00 -32.98
N PRO A 60 5.63 0.68 -33.09
CA PRO A 60 5.20 -0.12 -34.22
C PRO A 60 3.70 -0.38 -34.14
N ILE A 61 2.97 -0.19 -35.26
CA ILE A 61 1.52 -0.34 -35.35
C ILE A 61 1.14 -1.63 -36.08
N GLU A 62 1.70 -1.83 -37.27
CA GLU A 62 1.39 -2.95 -38.16
C GLU A 62 2.65 -3.36 -38.94
N GLN A 63 2.76 -4.65 -39.26
CA GLN A 63 3.77 -5.17 -40.17
C GLN A 63 3.12 -5.76 -41.41
N HIS A 64 3.52 -5.29 -42.57
CA HIS A 64 3.16 -5.87 -43.85
C HIS A 64 4.39 -6.58 -44.44
N ALA A 65 4.21 -7.40 -45.47
CA ALA A 65 5.29 -8.21 -46.06
C ALA A 65 6.57 -7.40 -46.39
N ASP A 66 6.44 -6.16 -46.84
CA ASP A 66 7.56 -5.31 -47.27
C ASP A 66 7.71 -3.99 -46.47
N ALA A 67 6.84 -3.73 -45.49
CA ALA A 67 6.82 -2.46 -44.77
C ALA A 67 6.40 -2.60 -43.30
N LEU A 68 7.04 -1.83 -42.44
CA LEU A 68 6.67 -1.64 -41.05
C LEU A 68 6.01 -0.27 -40.87
N VAL A 69 4.77 -0.27 -40.38
CA VAL A 69 4.04 0.97 -40.05
C VAL A 69 4.37 1.36 -38.61
N ILE A 70 4.86 2.59 -38.43
CA ILE A 70 5.21 3.12 -37.13
C ILE A 70 4.48 4.43 -36.81
N ALA A 71 4.12 4.67 -35.55
CA ALA A 71 3.64 5.95 -35.07
C ALA A 71 4.82 6.81 -34.60
N VAL A 72 4.90 8.04 -35.08
CA VAL A 72 5.91 9.04 -34.70
C VAL A 72 5.21 10.35 -34.32
N SER A 73 5.84 11.19 -33.51
CA SER A 73 5.29 12.51 -33.17
C SER A 73 5.59 13.56 -34.27
N ASP A 74 6.62 13.37 -35.03
CA ASP A 74 7.06 14.30 -36.09
C ASP A 74 7.55 13.54 -37.32
N PRO A 75 6.74 13.44 -38.39
CA PRO A 75 7.10 12.73 -39.62
C PRO A 75 8.08 13.53 -40.53
N SER A 76 8.42 14.76 -40.15
CA SER A 76 9.36 15.59 -40.95
C SER A 76 10.82 15.14 -40.78
N ARG A 77 11.12 14.33 -39.77
CA ARG A 77 12.48 13.84 -39.49
C ARG A 77 12.87 12.67 -40.39
N LEU A 78 12.95 12.90 -41.69
CA LEU A 78 13.23 11.86 -42.67
C LEU A 78 14.52 11.10 -42.39
N MET A 79 15.59 11.77 -41.94
CA MET A 79 16.87 11.11 -41.59
C MET A 79 16.68 10.07 -40.46
N VAL A 80 15.80 10.34 -39.48
CA VAL A 80 15.51 9.41 -38.39
C VAL A 80 14.70 8.21 -38.90
N LEU A 81 13.76 8.43 -39.80
CA LEU A 81 13.00 7.36 -40.44
C LEU A 81 13.86 6.46 -41.31
N ASP A 82 14.80 7.03 -42.05
CA ASP A 82 15.77 6.29 -42.86
C ASP A 82 16.73 5.48 -41.98
N GLU A 83 17.17 6.04 -40.85
CA GLU A 83 18.02 5.33 -39.89
C GLU A 83 17.28 4.14 -39.26
N ILE A 84 16.01 4.31 -38.85
CA ILE A 84 15.14 3.23 -38.35
C ILE A 84 14.97 2.15 -39.45
N ALA A 85 14.71 2.55 -40.70
CA ALA A 85 14.58 1.63 -41.82
C ALA A 85 15.84 0.79 -42.03
N GLY A 86 17.02 1.44 -41.95
CA GLY A 86 18.32 0.76 -42.06
C GLY A 86 18.61 -0.21 -40.94
N LEU A 87 18.25 0.13 -39.70
CA LEU A 87 18.45 -0.71 -38.52
C LEU A 87 17.52 -1.91 -38.49
N LEU A 88 16.25 -1.75 -38.92
CA LEU A 88 15.25 -2.81 -38.90
C LEU A 88 15.18 -3.65 -40.19
N GLY A 89 15.81 -3.19 -41.26
CA GLY A 89 15.79 -3.87 -42.57
C GLY A 89 14.41 -3.88 -43.24
N HIS A 90 13.51 -2.98 -42.86
CA HIS A 90 12.15 -2.86 -43.37
C HIS A 90 11.89 -1.46 -43.90
N ARG A 91 11.09 -1.34 -44.96
CA ARG A 91 10.56 -0.06 -45.41
C ARG A 91 9.64 0.53 -44.34
N ILE A 92 9.89 1.77 -43.91
CA ILE A 92 9.10 2.42 -42.87
C ILE A 92 7.94 3.25 -43.48
N VAL A 93 6.75 3.08 -42.93
CA VAL A 93 5.58 3.93 -43.20
C VAL A 93 5.22 4.67 -41.91
N ALA A 94 5.37 5.99 -41.91
CA ALA A 94 5.11 6.78 -40.73
C ALA A 94 3.65 7.21 -40.65
N ARG A 95 3.01 6.97 -39.50
CA ARG A 95 1.76 7.59 -39.04
C ARG A 95 2.06 8.57 -37.93
N VAL A 96 1.17 9.56 -37.72
CA VAL A 96 1.39 10.58 -36.68
C VAL A 96 0.54 10.28 -35.46
N ALA A 97 1.15 10.35 -34.27
CA ALA A 97 0.44 10.29 -32.99
C ALA A 97 0.97 11.39 -32.05
N THR A 98 0.27 11.67 -30.96
CA THR A 98 0.76 12.65 -30.00
C THR A 98 1.98 12.11 -29.24
N LEU A 99 2.92 12.98 -28.89
CA LEU A 99 4.12 12.59 -28.15
C LEU A 99 3.78 11.99 -26.79
N SER A 100 2.77 12.54 -26.11
CA SER A 100 2.27 12.02 -24.84
C SER A 100 1.77 10.58 -24.97
N GLN A 101 0.95 10.26 -25.99
CA GLN A 101 0.45 8.90 -26.21
C GLN A 101 1.56 7.91 -26.57
N ILE A 102 2.53 8.31 -27.40
CA ILE A 102 3.71 7.49 -27.73
C ILE A 102 4.49 7.17 -26.44
N THR A 103 4.80 8.20 -25.65
CA THR A 103 5.58 8.04 -24.42
C THR A 103 4.86 7.17 -23.38
N ASP A 104 3.55 7.33 -23.23
CA ASP A 104 2.76 6.54 -22.29
C ASP A 104 2.67 5.07 -22.72
N LEU A 105 2.55 4.81 -24.02
CA LEU A 105 2.51 3.45 -24.54
C LEU A 105 3.88 2.77 -24.45
N LEU A 106 4.97 3.48 -24.71
CA LEU A 106 6.34 2.97 -24.55
C LEU A 106 6.63 2.61 -23.10
N LYS A 107 6.26 3.47 -22.13
CA LYS A 107 6.41 3.16 -20.70
C LYS A 107 5.67 1.91 -20.29
N LYS A 108 4.44 1.70 -20.78
CA LYS A 108 3.66 0.48 -20.52
C LYS A 108 4.31 -0.75 -21.15
N THR A 109 4.89 -0.60 -22.33
CA THR A 109 5.58 -1.67 -23.07
C THR A 109 6.89 -2.07 -22.41
N GLU A 110 7.70 -1.08 -21.96
CA GLU A 110 8.96 -1.34 -21.23
C GLU A 110 8.70 -2.12 -19.94
N GLN A 111 7.68 -1.73 -19.17
CA GLN A 111 7.31 -2.46 -17.95
C GLN A 111 6.92 -3.91 -18.23
N SER A 112 6.21 -4.16 -19.34
CA SER A 112 5.81 -5.52 -19.75
C SER A 112 7.00 -6.33 -20.30
N GLN A 113 7.90 -5.69 -21.03
CA GLN A 113 9.06 -6.36 -21.61
C GLN A 113 10.13 -6.67 -20.56
N ARG A 114 10.42 -5.75 -19.63
CA ARG A 114 11.32 -6.01 -18.49
C ARG A 114 10.87 -7.22 -17.68
N VAL A 115 9.58 -7.33 -17.43
CA VAL A 115 8.99 -8.50 -16.75
C VAL A 115 9.23 -9.78 -17.54
N LEU A 116 9.20 -9.73 -18.89
CA LEU A 116 9.44 -10.90 -19.75
C LEU A 116 10.94 -11.21 -19.93
N ASP A 117 11.80 -10.19 -20.01
CA ASP A 117 13.24 -10.36 -20.20
C ASP A 117 13.93 -10.79 -18.90
N GLU A 118 13.53 -10.24 -17.75
CA GLU A 118 13.97 -10.69 -16.41
C GLU A 118 13.47 -12.12 -16.10
N ALA A 119 12.31 -12.52 -16.66
CA ALA A 119 11.82 -13.90 -16.60
C ALA A 119 12.66 -14.85 -17.47
N SER A 120 13.38 -14.34 -18.48
CA SER A 120 14.22 -15.15 -19.36
C SER A 120 15.64 -15.36 -18.85
N GLU A 121 16.13 -14.54 -17.90
CA GLU A 121 17.49 -14.62 -17.34
C GLU A 121 17.57 -15.38 -16.00
N GLY A 122 16.96 -16.58 -15.90
CA GLY A 122 17.36 -17.56 -14.88
C GLY A 122 17.13 -17.17 -13.41
N LEU A 123 16.09 -16.38 -13.09
CA LEU A 123 15.68 -16.11 -11.71
C LEU A 123 14.87 -17.31 -11.18
N THR A 124 15.55 -18.21 -10.50
CA THR A 124 14.92 -19.30 -9.77
C THR A 124 14.73 -18.87 -8.31
N PHE A 125 13.50 -19.04 -7.81
CA PHE A 125 13.22 -18.90 -6.39
C PHE A 125 13.40 -20.26 -5.71
N ASP A 126 14.15 -20.31 -4.63
CA ASP A 126 14.09 -21.40 -3.69
C ASP A 126 12.78 -21.30 -2.91
N VAL A 127 11.76 -22.03 -3.30
CA VAL A 127 10.53 -22.13 -2.49
C VAL A 127 10.80 -23.15 -1.37
N LEU A 128 10.76 -22.69 -0.13
CA LEU A 128 10.94 -23.52 1.05
C LEU A 128 9.56 -23.90 1.60
N THR A 129 9.24 -25.19 1.55
CA THR A 129 8.04 -25.78 2.12
C THR A 129 8.39 -26.49 3.43
N GLY A 130 7.60 -26.35 4.48
CA GLY A 130 7.80 -27.06 5.75
C GLY A 130 7.62 -26.19 7.01
N ASP A 131 7.41 -26.84 8.14
CA ASP A 131 7.34 -26.23 9.47
C ASP A 131 8.74 -25.85 9.99
N ASP A 132 8.81 -24.84 10.85
CA ASP A 132 9.99 -24.11 11.36
C ASP A 132 11.19 -24.94 11.90
N ASN A 133 11.16 -26.28 11.87
CA ASN A 133 12.19 -27.14 12.48
C ASN A 133 12.73 -28.28 11.61
N SER A 134 12.38 -28.36 10.34
CA SER A 134 13.00 -29.34 9.43
C SER A 134 13.63 -28.63 8.23
N GLU A 135 14.97 -28.61 8.19
CA GLU A 135 15.77 -28.17 7.04
C GLU A 135 15.70 -29.20 5.88
N GLU A 136 14.53 -29.68 5.52
CA GLU A 136 14.37 -30.37 4.25
C GLU A 136 14.11 -29.33 3.16
N ASN A 137 15.20 -28.82 2.61
CA ASN A 137 15.23 -28.03 1.40
C ASN A 137 14.77 -28.90 0.22
N ILE A 138 13.49 -28.98 -0.04
CA ILE A 138 12.98 -29.45 -1.31
C ILE A 138 13.08 -28.28 -2.28
N SER A 139 14.25 -28.13 -2.90
CA SER A 139 14.41 -27.25 -4.05
C SER A 139 13.51 -27.79 -5.16
N ILE A 140 12.52 -27.00 -5.56
CA ILE A 140 11.63 -27.33 -6.69
C ILE A 140 12.44 -27.45 -7.99
N GLU A 141 13.66 -26.91 -8.05
CA GLU A 141 14.62 -27.11 -9.15
C GLU A 141 14.95 -28.58 -9.44
N LYS A 142 14.81 -29.48 -8.46
CA LYS A 142 15.04 -30.93 -8.69
C LYS A 142 13.89 -31.61 -9.43
N LEU A 143 12.75 -30.98 -9.63
CA LEU A 143 11.57 -31.57 -10.27
C LEU A 143 11.40 -31.16 -11.75
N THR A 144 12.15 -30.15 -12.22
CA THR A 144 12.10 -29.74 -13.64
C THR A 144 13.50 -29.39 -14.13
N SER A 145 13.97 -30.05 -15.18
CA SER A 145 15.16 -29.65 -15.93
C SER A 145 14.96 -28.25 -16.49
N GLU A 146 16.00 -27.40 -16.44
CA GLU A 146 15.96 -25.96 -16.81
C GLU A 146 15.39 -25.68 -18.22
N GLU A 147 15.34 -26.69 -19.09
CA GLU A 147 14.88 -26.53 -20.48
C GLU A 147 13.34 -26.59 -20.66
N ASP A 148 12.57 -27.05 -19.65
CA ASP A 148 11.11 -27.32 -19.77
C ASP A 148 10.19 -26.43 -18.92
N ILE A 149 10.68 -25.35 -18.31
CA ILE A 149 9.83 -24.47 -17.49
C ILE A 149 8.87 -23.68 -18.38
N SER A 150 7.57 -23.95 -18.23
CA SER A 150 6.51 -23.24 -18.97
C SER A 150 6.62 -21.71 -18.78
N PRO A 151 6.46 -20.91 -19.85
CA PRO A 151 6.46 -19.43 -19.76
C PRO A 151 5.51 -18.87 -18.69
N ILE A 152 4.40 -19.57 -18.42
CA ILE A 152 3.43 -19.15 -17.40
C ILE A 152 3.96 -19.36 -15.98
N ILE A 153 4.76 -20.39 -15.74
CA ILE A 153 5.40 -20.59 -14.43
C ILE A 153 6.38 -19.46 -14.17
N ARG A 154 7.21 -19.11 -15.16
CA ARG A 154 8.12 -17.97 -15.08
C ARG A 154 7.37 -16.65 -14.85
N LEU A 155 6.22 -16.46 -15.47
CA LEU A 155 5.38 -15.28 -15.26
C LEU A 155 4.91 -15.14 -13.81
N VAL A 156 4.51 -16.25 -13.15
CA VAL A 156 4.11 -16.22 -11.72
C VAL A 156 5.31 -15.85 -10.86
N ASP A 157 6.46 -16.46 -11.10
CA ASP A 157 7.68 -16.23 -10.32
C ASP A 157 8.16 -14.76 -10.50
N THR A 158 8.16 -14.25 -11.72
CA THR A 158 8.48 -12.83 -12.00
C THR A 158 7.46 -11.86 -11.38
N THR A 159 6.18 -12.23 -11.37
CA THR A 159 5.13 -11.46 -10.70
C THR A 159 5.44 -11.29 -9.20
N ILE A 160 5.85 -12.37 -8.55
CA ILE A 160 6.23 -12.33 -7.13
C ILE A 160 7.49 -11.49 -6.93
N PHE A 161 8.51 -11.69 -7.77
CA PHE A 161 9.76 -10.92 -7.71
C PHE A 161 9.51 -9.41 -7.86
N THR A 162 8.78 -9.01 -8.89
CA THR A 162 8.44 -7.60 -9.15
C THR A 162 7.63 -6.99 -8.00
N ALA A 163 6.72 -7.78 -7.38
CA ALA A 163 5.99 -7.33 -6.20
C ALA A 163 6.93 -7.01 -5.03
N LEU A 164 7.96 -7.85 -4.81
CA LEU A 164 8.97 -7.62 -3.77
C LEU A 164 9.81 -6.36 -4.06
N GLU A 165 10.25 -6.16 -5.30
CA GLU A 165 11.00 -4.97 -5.71
C GLU A 165 10.18 -3.69 -5.53
N ARG A 166 8.90 -3.72 -5.94
CA ARG A 166 7.97 -2.62 -5.80
C ARG A 166 7.40 -2.45 -4.38
N ARG A 167 7.84 -3.28 -3.43
CA ARG A 167 7.40 -3.26 -2.02
C ARG A 167 5.90 -3.40 -1.87
N ALA A 168 5.29 -4.26 -2.67
CA ALA A 168 3.88 -4.58 -2.54
C ALA A 168 3.61 -5.31 -1.22
N SER A 169 2.53 -4.97 -0.54
CA SER A 169 2.05 -5.69 0.64
C SER A 169 1.23 -6.92 0.28
N ASP A 170 0.52 -6.86 -0.86
CA ASP A 170 -0.33 -7.96 -1.33
C ASP A 170 -0.27 -8.02 -2.88
N ILE A 171 -0.36 -9.24 -3.41
CA ILE A 171 -0.53 -9.54 -4.83
C ILE A 171 -1.94 -10.10 -5.00
N HIS A 172 -2.72 -9.49 -5.86
CA HIS A 172 -4.08 -9.93 -6.18
C HIS A 172 -4.09 -10.50 -7.60
N ILE A 173 -4.61 -11.72 -7.75
CA ILE A 173 -4.84 -12.39 -9.03
C ILE A 173 -6.35 -12.57 -9.15
N GLU A 174 -6.97 -11.77 -9.99
CA GLU A 174 -8.42 -11.68 -10.15
C GLU A 174 -8.83 -12.13 -11.54
N THR A 175 -9.77 -13.06 -11.62
CA THR A 175 -10.27 -13.63 -12.88
C THR A 175 -11.58 -12.98 -13.28
N ASN A 176 -11.65 -12.52 -14.50
CA ASN A 176 -12.84 -11.98 -15.15
C ASN A 176 -13.32 -12.92 -16.28
N ASP A 177 -14.33 -12.49 -17.04
CA ASP A 177 -14.91 -13.25 -18.15
C ASP A 177 -13.86 -13.60 -19.23
N ASP A 178 -12.98 -12.67 -19.56
CA ASP A 178 -12.05 -12.72 -20.70
C ASP A 178 -10.58 -12.74 -20.30
N SER A 179 -10.25 -12.43 -19.05
CA SER A 179 -8.89 -12.14 -18.65
C SER A 179 -8.59 -12.45 -17.17
N VAL A 180 -7.30 -12.59 -16.87
CA VAL A 180 -6.75 -12.63 -15.52
C VAL A 180 -6.01 -11.33 -15.27
N ASN A 181 -6.39 -10.60 -14.23
CA ASN A 181 -5.79 -9.34 -13.84
C ASN A 181 -4.88 -9.53 -12.63
N VAL A 182 -3.64 -9.14 -12.76
CA VAL A 182 -2.69 -9.10 -11.64
C VAL A 182 -2.59 -7.67 -11.15
N LYS A 183 -2.78 -7.47 -9.83
CA LYS A 183 -2.68 -6.18 -9.18
C LYS A 183 -1.77 -6.27 -7.95
N TYR A 184 -1.01 -5.22 -7.71
CA TYR A 184 -0.21 -5.05 -6.49
C TYR A 184 -0.88 -4.04 -5.56
N ARG A 185 -0.89 -4.34 -4.27
CA ARG A 185 -1.22 -3.34 -3.26
C ARG A 185 0.08 -2.68 -2.79
N ILE A 186 0.29 -1.43 -3.21
CA ILE A 186 1.47 -0.63 -2.85
C ILE A 186 0.98 0.57 -2.06
N ASP A 187 1.56 0.79 -0.87
CA ASP A 187 1.15 1.86 0.05
C ASP A 187 -0.37 1.91 0.32
N GLY A 188 -1.01 0.73 0.37
CA GLY A 188 -2.44 0.57 0.64
C GLY A 188 -3.36 0.67 -0.58
N VAL A 189 -2.85 1.03 -1.76
CA VAL A 189 -3.65 1.22 -2.99
C VAL A 189 -3.36 0.10 -3.99
N LEU A 190 -4.44 -0.46 -4.58
CA LEU A 190 -4.34 -1.44 -5.65
C LEU A 190 -3.96 -0.77 -6.97
N GLN A 191 -2.95 -1.31 -7.64
CA GLN A 191 -2.44 -0.86 -8.93
C GLN A 191 -2.32 -2.06 -9.87
N ALA A 192 -2.61 -1.90 -11.15
CA ALA A 192 -2.35 -2.93 -12.14
C ALA A 192 -0.84 -3.23 -12.17
N ALA A 193 -0.50 -4.51 -12.06
CA ALA A 193 0.89 -4.97 -12.11
C ALA A 193 1.40 -5.04 -13.55
N MET A 194 0.54 -5.49 -14.45
CA MET A 194 0.82 -5.71 -15.87
C MET A 194 -0.45 -5.62 -16.71
N ALA A 195 -0.34 -5.77 -18.01
CA ALA A 195 -1.48 -5.93 -18.90
C ALA A 195 -2.28 -7.19 -18.54
N PRO A 196 -3.61 -7.22 -18.78
CA PRO A 196 -4.44 -8.40 -18.55
C PRO A 196 -3.90 -9.62 -19.30
N ILE A 197 -3.83 -10.77 -18.63
CA ILE A 197 -3.38 -12.04 -19.17
C ILE A 197 -4.58 -12.78 -19.78
N ALA A 198 -4.40 -13.51 -20.87
CA ALA A 198 -5.47 -14.29 -21.47
C ALA A 198 -6.03 -15.34 -20.50
N ARG A 199 -7.35 -15.50 -20.47
CA ARG A 199 -8.06 -16.40 -19.54
C ARG A 199 -7.60 -17.87 -19.61
N GLU A 200 -7.16 -18.32 -20.77
CA GLU A 200 -6.66 -19.69 -20.96
C GLU A 200 -5.52 -20.07 -20.01
N HIS A 201 -4.75 -19.09 -19.53
CA HIS A 201 -3.63 -19.29 -18.59
C HIS A 201 -4.06 -19.32 -17.12
N HIS A 202 -5.34 -19.03 -16.81
CA HIS A 202 -5.86 -18.98 -15.44
C HIS A 202 -5.55 -20.25 -14.62
N SER A 203 -5.90 -21.44 -15.17
CA SER A 203 -5.71 -22.69 -14.45
C SER A 203 -4.25 -23.00 -14.16
N THR A 204 -3.35 -22.66 -15.08
CA THR A 204 -1.91 -22.86 -14.91
C THR A 204 -1.34 -21.94 -13.83
N ILE A 205 -1.74 -20.66 -13.82
CA ILE A 205 -1.34 -19.68 -12.81
C ILE A 205 -1.77 -20.15 -11.41
N LEU A 206 -3.05 -20.50 -11.24
CA LEU A 206 -3.58 -20.92 -9.95
C LEU A 206 -2.98 -22.26 -9.49
N SER A 207 -2.76 -23.22 -10.41
CA SER A 207 -2.11 -24.49 -10.08
C SER A 207 -0.68 -24.26 -9.58
N ARG A 208 0.10 -23.35 -10.19
CA ARG A 208 1.45 -23.00 -9.71
C ARG A 208 1.40 -22.45 -8.29
N ILE A 209 0.48 -21.53 -8.00
CA ILE A 209 0.31 -20.95 -6.67
C ILE A 209 -0.11 -22.00 -5.65
N LYS A 210 -1.03 -22.90 -6.01
CA LYS A 210 -1.45 -24.02 -5.14
C LYS A 210 -0.30 -24.96 -4.83
N ILE A 211 0.52 -25.33 -5.82
CA ILE A 211 1.71 -26.15 -5.62
C ILE A 211 2.68 -25.49 -4.65
N MET A 212 3.01 -24.21 -4.89
CA MET A 212 3.91 -23.46 -4.01
C MET A 212 3.41 -23.37 -2.57
N SER A 213 2.09 -23.40 -2.36
CA SER A 213 1.43 -23.21 -1.06
C SER A 213 0.94 -24.51 -0.42
N GLU A 214 1.25 -25.69 -1.02
CA GLU A 214 0.82 -27.02 -0.59
C GLU A 214 -0.72 -27.16 -0.50
N LEU A 215 -1.44 -26.54 -1.46
CA LEU A 215 -2.89 -26.59 -1.54
C LEU A 215 -3.38 -27.64 -2.53
N ASP A 216 -4.62 -28.10 -2.36
CA ASP A 216 -5.23 -29.08 -3.26
C ASP A 216 -5.54 -28.46 -4.62
N ILE A 217 -4.85 -28.96 -5.67
CA ILE A 217 -5.02 -28.51 -7.06
C ILE A 217 -6.38 -28.93 -7.64
N ALA A 218 -6.91 -30.06 -7.19
CA ALA A 218 -8.14 -30.63 -7.71
C ALA A 218 -9.39 -29.93 -7.12
N GLU A 219 -9.31 -29.47 -5.89
CA GLU A 219 -10.42 -28.77 -5.24
C GLU A 219 -10.48 -27.29 -5.70
N ARG A 220 -11.64 -26.89 -6.25
CA ARG A 220 -11.88 -25.54 -6.82
C ARG A 220 -13.18 -24.90 -6.35
N ARG A 221 -13.90 -25.53 -5.42
CA ARG A 221 -15.25 -25.16 -5.00
C ARG A 221 -15.31 -24.53 -3.61
N VAL A 222 -14.24 -24.69 -2.83
CA VAL A 222 -14.15 -24.17 -1.47
C VAL A 222 -12.90 -23.31 -1.31
N PRO A 223 -12.93 -22.29 -0.43
CA PRO A 223 -11.75 -21.49 -0.13
C PRO A 223 -10.62 -22.35 0.43
N GLN A 224 -9.38 -22.01 0.09
CA GLN A 224 -8.18 -22.65 0.59
C GLN A 224 -7.19 -21.60 1.06
N ASP A 225 -6.59 -21.80 2.22
CA ASP A 225 -5.54 -20.96 2.77
C ASP A 225 -4.25 -21.76 2.93
N GLY A 226 -3.15 -21.17 2.49
CA GLY A 226 -1.84 -21.77 2.53
C GLY A 226 -0.74 -20.79 2.80
N ARG A 227 0.48 -21.30 2.79
CA ARG A 227 1.67 -20.46 2.98
C ARG A 227 2.84 -21.06 2.21
N PHE A 228 3.75 -20.21 1.77
CA PHE A 228 5.06 -20.63 1.26
C PHE A 228 6.10 -19.57 1.62
N ARG A 229 7.36 -19.93 1.45
CA ARG A 229 8.49 -19.06 1.77
C ARG A 229 9.43 -19.02 0.57
N VAL A 230 9.95 -17.83 0.27
CA VAL A 230 10.95 -17.65 -0.78
C VAL A 230 12.20 -16.98 -0.22
N ARG A 231 13.35 -17.30 -0.81
CA ARG A 231 14.61 -16.61 -0.53
C ARG A 231 14.80 -15.51 -1.58
N TYR A 232 14.84 -14.26 -1.13
CA TYR A 232 15.02 -13.09 -1.98
C TYR A 232 16.18 -12.23 -1.48
N LYS A 233 17.21 -12.04 -2.30
CA LYS A 233 18.43 -11.27 -1.94
C LYS A 233 19.02 -11.71 -0.57
N GLY A 234 19.08 -13.02 -0.33
CA GLY A 234 19.61 -13.60 0.90
C GLY A 234 18.66 -13.59 2.10
N ARG A 235 17.47 -13.00 2.00
CA ARG A 235 16.45 -12.93 3.05
C ARG A 235 15.31 -13.91 2.81
N LEU A 236 14.71 -14.41 3.90
CA LEU A 236 13.53 -15.26 3.86
C LEU A 236 12.26 -14.42 3.94
N ILE A 237 11.39 -14.56 2.94
CA ILE A 237 10.13 -13.85 2.85
C ILE A 237 8.98 -14.85 2.89
N ASP A 238 8.13 -14.73 3.91
CA ASP A 238 6.93 -15.55 4.04
C ASP A 238 5.79 -15.00 3.17
N PHE A 239 5.01 -15.88 2.56
CA PHE A 239 3.77 -15.54 1.87
C PHE A 239 2.60 -16.29 2.52
N ARG A 240 1.52 -15.55 2.79
CA ARG A 240 0.22 -16.13 3.10
C ARG A 240 -0.65 -16.07 1.86
N VAL A 241 -1.21 -17.20 1.48
CA VAL A 241 -2.01 -17.34 0.28
C VAL A 241 -3.43 -17.67 0.68
N SER A 242 -4.39 -16.93 0.12
CA SER A 242 -5.81 -17.25 0.21
C SER A 242 -6.38 -17.37 -1.19
N ILE A 243 -6.97 -18.52 -1.50
CA ILE A 243 -7.64 -18.78 -2.77
C ILE A 243 -9.13 -18.92 -2.51
N MET A 244 -9.92 -18.24 -3.33
CA MET A 244 -11.37 -18.20 -3.18
C MET A 244 -12.07 -18.46 -4.52
N PRO A 245 -13.05 -19.37 -4.58
CA PRO A 245 -13.87 -19.57 -5.77
C PRO A 245 -14.75 -18.35 -6.04
N THR A 246 -14.86 -17.98 -7.31
CA THR A 246 -15.74 -16.93 -7.80
C THR A 246 -16.56 -17.44 -8.99
N VAL A 247 -17.48 -16.63 -9.49
CA VAL A 247 -18.32 -16.98 -10.67
C VAL A 247 -17.50 -17.18 -11.96
N HIS A 248 -16.30 -16.55 -12.04
CA HIS A 248 -15.43 -16.64 -13.22
C HIS A 248 -14.24 -17.59 -13.04
N GLY A 249 -14.15 -18.31 -11.92
CA GLY A 249 -13.04 -19.16 -11.54
C GLY A 249 -12.49 -18.79 -10.17
N GLU A 250 -11.31 -19.29 -9.82
CA GLU A 250 -10.69 -18.97 -8.54
C GLU A 250 -9.89 -17.66 -8.61
N ASN A 251 -9.94 -16.89 -7.55
CA ASN A 251 -9.06 -15.75 -7.32
C ASN A 251 -8.04 -16.08 -6.24
N ALA A 252 -6.86 -15.48 -6.31
CA ALA A 252 -5.83 -15.63 -5.28
C ALA A 252 -5.37 -14.27 -4.76
N VAL A 253 -5.09 -14.23 -3.45
CA VAL A 253 -4.41 -13.12 -2.79
C VAL A 253 -3.20 -13.66 -2.06
N LEU A 254 -2.01 -13.11 -2.39
CA LEU A 254 -0.76 -13.46 -1.75
C LEU A 254 -0.30 -12.26 -0.92
N ARG A 255 -0.30 -12.39 0.41
CA ARG A 255 0.22 -11.37 1.32
C ARG A 255 1.70 -11.58 1.56
N VAL A 256 2.48 -10.53 1.36
CA VAL A 256 3.93 -10.51 1.56
C VAL A 256 4.26 -10.22 3.01
N LEU A 257 5.08 -11.05 3.64
CA LEU A 257 5.51 -10.94 5.04
C LEU A 257 7.04 -10.97 5.11
N ASP A 258 7.68 -9.84 4.83
CA ASP A 258 9.15 -9.66 4.94
C ASP A 258 9.53 -9.34 6.41
N LYS A 259 9.55 -10.39 7.25
CA LYS A 259 9.81 -10.25 8.69
C LYS A 259 11.22 -9.72 8.99
N GLU A 260 12.22 -10.10 8.22
CA GLU A 260 13.61 -9.68 8.44
C GLU A 260 13.81 -8.19 8.14
N SER A 261 13.31 -7.73 6.97
CA SER A 261 13.34 -6.30 6.63
C SER A 261 12.52 -5.46 7.60
N MET A 262 11.39 -6.00 8.06
CA MET A 262 10.57 -5.37 9.11
C MET A 262 11.36 -5.30 10.43
N SER A 263 11.95 -6.41 10.88
CA SER A 263 12.74 -6.44 12.10
C SER A 263 13.91 -5.47 12.06
N GLU A 264 14.66 -5.38 10.95
CA GLU A 264 15.76 -4.43 10.79
C GLU A 264 15.30 -2.97 10.80
N LYS A 265 14.24 -2.65 10.02
CA LYS A 265 13.67 -1.29 9.99
C LYS A 265 13.11 -0.86 11.34
N PHE A 266 12.54 -1.81 12.08
CA PHE A 266 11.89 -1.54 13.36
C PHE A 266 12.77 -1.79 14.58
N LYS A 267 14.01 -2.25 14.40
CA LYS A 267 14.98 -2.44 15.50
C LYS A 267 15.18 -1.15 16.31
N ASN A 268 15.13 -0.01 15.64
CA ASN A 268 15.22 1.32 16.22
C ASN A 268 13.92 2.14 16.01
N LEU A 269 12.78 1.47 15.91
CA LEU A 269 11.51 2.15 15.75
C LEU A 269 11.18 2.95 17.00
N THR A 270 11.08 4.26 16.84
CA THR A 270 10.63 5.21 17.86
C THR A 270 9.35 5.90 17.45
N LEU A 271 8.66 6.53 18.39
CA LEU A 271 7.43 7.27 18.11
C LEU A 271 7.66 8.50 17.22
N ASP A 272 8.90 9.00 17.12
CA ASP A 272 9.24 10.16 16.27
C ASP A 272 8.98 9.91 14.78
N VAL A 273 9.17 8.65 14.33
CA VAL A 273 8.97 8.29 12.91
C VAL A 273 7.52 7.91 12.57
N VAL A 274 6.66 7.75 13.57
CA VAL A 274 5.26 7.36 13.36
C VAL A 274 4.42 8.49 12.76
N GLY A 275 4.85 9.74 12.93
CA GLY A 275 4.17 10.89 12.35
C GLY A 275 3.23 11.62 13.31
N PHE A 276 3.51 11.64 14.60
CA PHE A 276 2.76 12.47 15.55
C PHE A 276 2.98 13.98 15.32
N ALA A 277 1.99 14.79 15.67
CA ALA A 277 2.23 16.19 15.99
C ALA A 277 3.02 16.28 17.30
N GLU A 278 3.91 17.26 17.44
CA GLU A 278 4.82 17.35 18.59
C GLU A 278 4.08 17.41 19.94
N ALA A 279 2.96 18.15 19.99
CA ALA A 279 2.14 18.25 21.20
C ALA A 279 1.53 16.90 21.58
N ASP A 280 0.98 16.17 20.60
CA ASP A 280 0.38 14.84 20.81
C ASP A 280 1.43 13.81 21.17
N LEU A 281 2.62 13.87 20.57
CA LEU A 281 3.72 13.00 20.90
C LEU A 281 4.15 13.14 22.36
N ARG A 282 4.28 14.38 22.85
CA ARG A 282 4.59 14.63 24.26
C ARG A 282 3.52 14.08 25.20
N ARG A 283 2.22 14.25 24.87
CA ARG A 283 1.12 13.71 25.66
C ARG A 283 1.10 12.18 25.63
N PHE A 284 1.25 11.58 24.45
CA PHE A 284 1.26 10.13 24.30
C PHE A 284 2.45 9.48 25.03
N ARG A 285 3.66 10.10 24.95
CA ARG A 285 4.84 9.67 25.72
C ARG A 285 4.64 9.70 27.22
N ARG A 286 3.81 10.59 27.74
CA ARG A 286 3.44 10.59 29.16
C ARG A 286 2.60 9.36 29.48
N TYR A 287 1.56 9.08 28.70
CA TYR A 287 0.65 7.96 28.97
C TYR A 287 1.31 6.60 28.86
N ILE A 288 2.24 6.39 27.95
CA ILE A 288 2.95 5.12 27.86
C ILE A 288 3.95 4.87 29.00
N ARG A 289 4.23 5.88 29.82
CA ARG A 289 5.11 5.81 31.02
C ARG A 289 4.34 5.85 32.34
N GLU A 290 3.01 5.92 32.29
CA GLU A 290 2.22 5.81 33.50
C GLU A 290 2.42 4.44 34.17
N PRO A 291 2.38 4.36 35.51
CA PRO A 291 2.63 3.11 36.23
C PRO A 291 1.57 2.03 35.97
N TYR A 292 0.33 2.42 35.68
CA TYR A 292 -0.79 1.53 35.39
C TYR A 292 -1.86 2.24 34.56
N GLY A 293 -2.85 1.48 34.13
CA GLY A 293 -3.94 1.98 33.32
C GLY A 293 -3.93 1.37 31.91
N MET A 294 -4.73 1.92 31.01
CA MET A 294 -4.90 1.39 29.67
C MET A 294 -4.63 2.44 28.61
N VAL A 295 -3.73 2.15 27.68
CA VAL A 295 -3.46 2.91 26.46
C VAL A 295 -4.11 2.18 25.30
N LEU A 296 -5.10 2.80 24.68
CA LEU A 296 -5.89 2.18 23.63
C LEU A 296 -5.64 2.86 22.29
N VAL A 297 -5.28 2.06 21.27
CA VAL A 297 -5.08 2.54 19.89
C VAL A 297 -6.19 1.98 19.00
N THR A 298 -6.84 2.85 18.23
CA THR A 298 -7.94 2.48 17.34
C THR A 298 -7.73 2.93 15.90
N GLY A 299 -8.46 2.32 15.00
CA GLY A 299 -8.43 2.59 13.57
C GLY A 299 -8.72 1.33 12.74
N PRO A 300 -8.95 1.46 11.45
CA PRO A 300 -9.20 0.32 10.57
C PRO A 300 -7.95 -0.56 10.41
N THR A 301 -8.15 -1.69 9.75
CA THR A 301 -7.04 -2.55 9.34
C THR A 301 -6.07 -1.76 8.45
N GLY A 302 -4.77 -1.92 8.68
CA GLY A 302 -3.74 -1.21 7.93
C GLY A 302 -3.51 0.26 8.33
N SER A 303 -4.11 0.75 9.43
CA SER A 303 -3.86 2.12 9.93
C SER A 303 -2.54 2.29 10.69
N GLY A 304 -1.75 1.22 10.86
CA GLY A 304 -0.45 1.27 11.53
C GLY A 304 -0.49 1.14 13.06
N LYS A 305 -1.59 0.64 13.64
CA LYS A 305 -1.77 0.47 15.10
C LYS A 305 -0.62 -0.33 15.74
N THR A 306 -0.31 -1.49 15.18
CA THR A 306 0.78 -2.36 15.65
C THR A 306 2.13 -1.66 15.61
N THR A 307 2.41 -0.92 14.53
CA THR A 307 3.66 -0.13 14.41
C THR A 307 3.78 0.90 15.53
N THR A 308 2.69 1.62 15.83
CA THR A 308 2.65 2.63 16.91
C THR A 308 2.84 1.99 18.27
N LEU A 309 2.14 0.88 18.56
CA LEU A 309 2.28 0.17 19.82
C LEU A 309 3.68 -0.44 20.00
N TYR A 310 4.26 -1.00 18.95
CA TYR A 310 5.62 -1.52 18.99
C TYR A 310 6.66 -0.40 19.17
N ALA A 311 6.46 0.77 18.56
CA ALA A 311 7.27 1.95 18.81
C ALA A 311 7.19 2.39 20.28
N ALA A 312 5.97 2.41 20.84
CA ALA A 312 5.75 2.71 22.25
C ALA A 312 6.46 1.72 23.17
N LEU A 313 6.31 0.41 22.93
CA LEU A 313 6.98 -0.63 23.70
C LEU A 313 8.52 -0.54 23.60
N ASN A 314 9.04 -0.23 22.40
CA ASN A 314 10.48 -0.02 22.24
C ASN A 314 11.03 1.17 23.04
N GLU A 315 10.25 2.26 23.20
CA GLU A 315 10.68 3.42 23.99
C GLU A 315 10.62 3.21 25.52
N ILE A 316 9.77 2.28 25.98
CA ILE A 316 9.55 2.06 27.41
C ILE A 316 10.13 0.75 27.94
N LYS A 317 10.67 -0.11 27.06
CA LYS A 317 11.29 -1.35 27.50
C LYS A 317 12.55 -1.07 28.30
N SER A 318 12.72 -1.76 29.41
CA SER A 318 13.91 -1.77 30.25
C SER A 318 14.19 -3.19 30.74
N ASP A 319 15.37 -3.44 31.28
CA ASP A 319 15.70 -4.73 31.87
C ASP A 319 15.01 -4.92 33.25
N GLU A 320 14.42 -3.86 33.80
CA GLU A 320 13.70 -3.86 35.08
C GLU A 320 12.21 -4.20 34.91
N ASP A 321 11.68 -4.07 33.68
CA ASP A 321 10.24 -4.27 33.39
C ASP A 321 9.98 -5.55 32.60
N LYS A 322 9.06 -6.35 33.06
CA LYS A 322 8.60 -7.53 32.32
C LYS A 322 7.43 -7.19 31.42
N ILE A 323 7.71 -7.14 30.10
CA ILE A 323 6.71 -6.87 29.07
C ILE A 323 6.29 -8.17 28.40
N ILE A 324 4.99 -8.47 28.41
CA ILE A 324 4.43 -9.66 27.75
C ILE A 324 3.33 -9.23 26.78
N THR A 325 3.35 -9.79 25.56
CA THR A 325 2.30 -9.55 24.57
C THR A 325 1.54 -10.83 24.24
N ILE A 326 0.27 -10.67 23.82
CA ILE A 326 -0.52 -11.72 23.17
C ILE A 326 -1.14 -11.16 21.89
N GLU A 327 -0.90 -11.81 20.75
CA GLU A 327 -1.14 -11.25 19.42
C GLU A 327 -1.66 -12.29 18.42
N ASP A 328 -2.43 -11.86 17.41
CA ASP A 328 -3.00 -12.71 16.36
C ASP A 328 -2.76 -12.13 14.95
N PRO A 329 -1.60 -12.44 14.34
CA PRO A 329 -0.40 -13.04 14.92
C PRO A 329 0.63 -11.99 15.42
N VAL A 330 1.76 -12.47 15.94
CA VAL A 330 2.96 -11.64 16.13
C VAL A 330 3.50 -11.22 14.76
N GLU A 331 3.58 -9.91 14.51
CA GLU A 331 4.02 -9.38 13.21
C GLU A 331 5.54 -9.50 13.01
N TYR A 332 6.32 -9.13 14.04
CA TYR A 332 7.76 -9.34 14.11
C TYR A 332 8.23 -9.40 15.57
N GLN A 333 9.40 -10.00 15.78
CA GLN A 333 9.95 -10.17 17.11
C GLN A 333 10.60 -8.88 17.63
N ILE A 334 10.29 -8.52 18.88
CA ILE A 334 10.92 -7.41 19.59
C ILE A 334 11.87 -8.00 20.65
N ARG A 335 13.14 -7.68 20.54
CA ARG A 335 14.13 -8.16 21.51
C ARG A 335 13.83 -7.62 22.91
N GLY A 336 13.83 -8.49 23.92
CA GLY A 336 13.56 -8.15 25.31
C GLY A 336 12.07 -8.14 25.68
N ILE A 337 11.18 -8.56 24.79
CA ILE A 337 9.72 -8.69 25.04
C ILE A 337 9.31 -10.14 24.83
N THR A 338 8.50 -10.68 25.75
CA THR A 338 7.91 -12.01 25.60
C THR A 338 6.64 -11.91 24.77
N GLN A 339 6.64 -12.45 23.55
CA GLN A 339 5.50 -12.37 22.62
C GLN A 339 4.85 -13.75 22.45
N ILE A 340 3.53 -13.81 22.66
CA ILE A 340 2.73 -15.04 22.62
C ILE A 340 1.80 -14.97 21.42
N PRO A 341 1.92 -15.87 20.43
CA PRO A 341 0.96 -15.97 19.34
C PRO A 341 -0.31 -16.67 19.79
N VAL A 342 -1.48 -16.14 19.46
CA VAL A 342 -2.77 -16.81 19.58
C VAL A 342 -2.79 -18.07 18.71
N ASN A 343 -3.41 -19.13 19.22
CA ASN A 343 -3.63 -20.38 18.50
C ASN A 343 -5.01 -20.97 18.85
N GLU A 344 -6.03 -20.48 18.18
CA GLU A 344 -7.42 -20.90 18.44
C GLU A 344 -7.63 -22.41 18.23
N LYS A 345 -6.93 -23.01 17.23
CA LYS A 345 -7.00 -24.46 16.97
C LYS A 345 -6.55 -25.31 18.16
N LYS A 346 -5.61 -24.79 18.96
CA LYS A 346 -5.13 -25.41 20.20
C LYS A 346 -5.80 -24.83 21.47
N GLY A 347 -6.82 -24.00 21.32
CA GLY A 347 -7.56 -23.37 22.40
C GLY A 347 -6.78 -22.27 23.14
N LEU A 348 -5.71 -21.72 22.57
CA LEU A 348 -5.01 -20.55 23.09
C LEU A 348 -5.65 -19.29 22.50
N THR A 349 -6.72 -18.82 23.15
CA THR A 349 -7.43 -17.58 22.81
C THR A 349 -6.83 -16.38 23.53
N PHE A 350 -7.21 -15.14 23.13
CA PHE A 350 -6.80 -13.92 23.83
C PHE A 350 -7.13 -13.97 25.33
N ALA A 351 -8.37 -14.31 25.70
CA ALA A 351 -8.79 -14.38 27.10
C ALA A 351 -7.99 -15.41 27.91
N ARG A 352 -7.78 -16.61 27.35
CA ARG A 352 -7.01 -17.68 28.02
C ARG A 352 -5.55 -17.31 28.18
N GLY A 353 -4.94 -16.75 27.14
CA GLY A 353 -3.55 -16.30 27.16
C GLY A 353 -3.35 -15.16 28.17
N LEU A 354 -4.24 -14.17 28.18
CA LEU A 354 -4.17 -13.03 29.10
C LEU A 354 -4.26 -13.47 30.56
N ARG A 355 -5.17 -14.42 30.89
CA ARG A 355 -5.21 -15.02 32.25
C ARG A 355 -3.90 -15.73 32.63
N SER A 356 -3.22 -16.33 31.67
CA SER A 356 -1.93 -16.95 31.92
C SER A 356 -0.85 -15.89 32.14
N ILE A 357 -0.83 -14.84 31.33
CA ILE A 357 0.11 -13.72 31.43
C ILE A 357 0.08 -13.12 32.85
N LEU A 358 -1.09 -12.89 33.41
CA LEU A 358 -1.25 -12.32 34.77
C LEU A 358 -0.62 -13.18 35.88
N ARG A 359 -0.33 -14.46 35.64
CA ARG A 359 0.41 -15.33 36.58
C ARG A 359 1.89 -15.39 36.33
N HIS A 360 2.37 -14.64 35.35
CA HIS A 360 3.78 -14.55 34.97
C HIS A 360 4.45 -13.25 35.42
N ASP A 361 3.83 -12.55 36.39
CA ASP A 361 4.36 -11.32 36.99
C ASP A 361 4.75 -10.26 35.95
N PRO A 362 3.81 -9.81 35.10
CA PRO A 362 4.07 -8.78 34.11
C PRO A 362 3.93 -7.39 34.71
N ASP A 363 4.77 -6.43 34.32
CA ASP A 363 4.58 -4.99 34.58
C ASP A 363 3.72 -4.34 33.48
N LYS A 364 3.97 -4.72 32.23
CA LYS A 364 3.29 -4.18 31.06
C LYS A 364 2.78 -5.29 30.17
N ILE A 365 1.57 -5.12 29.67
CA ILE A 365 0.87 -6.13 28.86
C ILE A 365 0.40 -5.50 27.55
N LEU A 366 0.69 -6.14 26.41
CA LEU A 366 0.02 -5.82 25.15
C LEU A 366 -0.99 -6.92 24.81
N VAL A 367 -2.25 -6.53 24.68
CA VAL A 367 -3.31 -7.36 24.09
C VAL A 367 -3.53 -6.88 22.68
N GLY A 368 -3.18 -7.68 21.68
CA GLY A 368 -3.15 -7.29 20.27
C GLY A 368 -4.45 -6.61 19.85
N GLU A 369 -5.60 -7.20 20.20
CA GLU A 369 -6.91 -6.58 20.05
C GLU A 369 -7.94 -7.13 21.02
N ILE A 370 -8.95 -6.31 21.33
CA ILE A 370 -10.12 -6.71 22.11
C ILE A 370 -11.31 -6.87 21.15
N ARG A 371 -11.81 -8.11 21.04
CA ARG A 371 -12.96 -8.47 20.19
C ARG A 371 -14.21 -8.85 20.96
N ASP A 372 -14.07 -9.30 22.21
CA ASP A 372 -15.10 -9.88 23.03
C ASP A 372 -15.10 -9.33 24.45
N GLN A 373 -16.23 -9.54 25.15
CA GLN A 373 -16.46 -9.07 26.51
C GLN A 373 -15.47 -9.67 27.51
N GLU A 374 -15.15 -10.96 27.38
CA GLU A 374 -14.29 -11.67 28.31
C GLU A 374 -12.87 -11.10 28.29
N THR A 375 -12.29 -10.94 27.10
CA THR A 375 -10.96 -10.31 26.92
C THR A 375 -10.97 -8.87 27.42
N ALA A 376 -12.04 -8.09 27.12
CA ALA A 376 -12.20 -6.72 27.60
C ALA A 376 -12.17 -6.63 29.12
N GLN A 377 -12.96 -7.47 29.79
CA GLN A 377 -13.08 -7.45 31.27
C GLN A 377 -11.73 -7.80 31.93
N ILE A 378 -11.00 -8.80 31.41
CA ILE A 378 -9.70 -9.18 31.96
C ILE A 378 -8.68 -8.05 31.78
N ALA A 379 -8.63 -7.44 30.59
CA ALA A 379 -7.72 -6.33 30.28
C ALA A 379 -7.98 -5.10 31.16
N ILE A 380 -9.25 -4.74 31.34
CA ILE A 380 -9.68 -3.62 32.21
C ILE A 380 -9.30 -3.90 33.67
N ASN A 381 -9.61 -5.09 34.18
CA ASN A 381 -9.25 -5.46 35.54
C ASN A 381 -7.74 -5.43 35.76
N SER A 382 -6.96 -5.89 34.78
CA SER A 382 -5.51 -5.81 34.83
C SER A 382 -5.01 -4.36 34.95
N ALA A 383 -5.59 -3.45 34.15
CA ALA A 383 -5.25 -2.03 34.19
C ALA A 383 -5.61 -1.39 35.54
N LEU A 384 -6.73 -1.79 36.16
CA LEU A 384 -7.18 -1.30 37.47
C LEU A 384 -6.35 -1.88 38.63
N THR A 385 -5.72 -3.03 38.44
CA THR A 385 -4.94 -3.74 39.47
C THR A 385 -3.43 -3.51 39.41
N GLY A 386 -2.97 -2.51 38.67
CA GLY A 386 -1.59 -2.04 38.73
C GLY A 386 -0.73 -2.32 37.49
N HIS A 387 -1.32 -2.85 36.40
CA HIS A 387 -0.59 -3.12 35.16
C HIS A 387 -0.82 -2.01 34.13
N LEU A 388 0.19 -1.69 33.35
CA LEU A 388 0.04 -0.84 32.17
C LEU A 388 -0.35 -1.72 30.96
N VAL A 389 -1.59 -1.56 30.50
CA VAL A 389 -2.15 -2.38 29.42
C VAL A 389 -2.23 -1.59 28.12
N PHE A 390 -1.63 -2.12 27.07
CA PHE A 390 -1.74 -1.63 25.70
C PHE A 390 -2.71 -2.52 24.93
N THR A 391 -3.59 -1.92 24.15
CA THR A 391 -4.51 -2.72 23.33
C THR A 391 -5.01 -1.96 22.10
N THR A 392 -5.65 -2.71 21.19
CA THR A 392 -6.35 -2.11 20.05
C THR A 392 -7.81 -2.54 20.01
N VAL A 393 -8.61 -1.70 19.38
CA VAL A 393 -9.98 -2.03 18.94
C VAL A 393 -10.21 -1.47 17.54
N HIS A 394 -11.19 -2.02 16.84
CA HIS A 394 -11.60 -1.50 15.54
C HIS A 394 -12.74 -0.50 15.73
N ALA A 395 -12.43 0.79 15.73
CA ALA A 395 -13.40 1.90 15.70
C ALA A 395 -12.87 3.00 14.77
N ASN A 396 -13.75 3.90 14.34
CA ASN A 396 -13.40 4.91 13.33
C ASN A 396 -12.74 6.16 13.91
N ASN A 397 -13.05 6.49 15.15
CA ASN A 397 -12.53 7.65 15.88
C ASN A 397 -12.52 7.31 17.39
N VAL A 398 -11.99 8.23 18.20
CA VAL A 398 -11.85 8.01 19.66
C VAL A 398 -13.19 7.86 20.37
N VAL A 399 -14.23 8.56 19.92
CA VAL A 399 -15.55 8.53 20.58
C VAL A 399 -16.29 7.23 20.26
N ASP A 400 -16.15 6.68 19.05
CA ASP A 400 -16.76 5.38 18.67
C ASP A 400 -16.24 4.23 19.51
N VAL A 401 -15.04 4.34 20.09
CA VAL A 401 -14.47 3.35 21.02
C VAL A 401 -15.37 3.16 22.24
N LEU A 402 -15.90 4.24 22.80
CA LEU A 402 -16.79 4.20 23.97
C LEU A 402 -18.04 3.37 23.66
N GLY A 403 -18.69 3.66 22.54
CA GLY A 403 -19.84 2.87 22.07
C GLY A 403 -19.51 1.41 21.83
N ARG A 404 -18.31 1.10 21.34
CA ARG A 404 -17.86 -0.27 21.09
C ARG A 404 -17.76 -1.09 22.37
N PHE A 405 -17.16 -0.52 23.45
CA PHE A 405 -17.06 -1.21 24.73
C PHE A 405 -18.42 -1.38 25.41
N LEU A 406 -19.29 -0.37 25.35
CA LEU A 406 -20.67 -0.48 25.85
C LEU A 406 -21.45 -1.60 25.13
N ASN A 407 -21.31 -1.69 23.80
CA ASN A 407 -21.95 -2.74 23.00
C ASN A 407 -21.40 -4.16 23.30
N MET A 408 -20.15 -4.27 23.76
CA MET A 408 -19.57 -5.53 24.24
C MET A 408 -20.05 -5.91 25.65
N GLY A 409 -20.92 -5.11 26.30
CA GLY A 409 -21.42 -5.37 27.63
C GLY A 409 -20.46 -4.99 28.76
N VAL A 410 -19.48 -4.12 28.48
CA VAL A 410 -18.56 -3.61 29.50
C VAL A 410 -19.20 -2.41 30.22
N GLU A 411 -19.12 -2.41 31.54
CA GLU A 411 -19.61 -1.29 32.34
C GLU A 411 -18.77 -0.03 32.11
N ALA A 412 -19.44 1.09 31.81
CA ALA A 412 -18.79 2.36 31.51
C ALA A 412 -17.82 2.81 32.62
N TYR A 413 -18.22 2.64 33.88
CA TYR A 413 -17.40 3.04 35.02
C TYR A 413 -16.04 2.33 35.05
N ASN A 414 -16.02 1.01 34.92
CA ASN A 414 -14.79 0.22 34.93
C ASN A 414 -13.88 0.56 33.77
N PHE A 415 -14.46 0.68 32.57
CA PHE A 415 -13.72 1.02 31.37
C PHE A 415 -13.10 2.42 31.44
N VAL A 416 -13.91 3.42 31.78
CA VAL A 416 -13.46 4.82 31.85
C VAL A 416 -12.40 5.03 32.94
N SER A 417 -12.53 4.30 34.07
CA SER A 417 -11.55 4.36 35.16
C SER A 417 -10.20 3.73 34.80
N ALA A 418 -10.21 2.71 33.95
CA ALA A 418 -9.00 2.04 33.49
C ALA A 418 -8.23 2.82 32.42
N LEU A 419 -8.92 3.66 31.61
CA LEU A 419 -8.31 4.33 30.47
C LEU A 419 -7.44 5.53 30.87
N ASN A 420 -6.24 5.59 30.31
CA ASN A 420 -5.35 6.76 30.33
C ASN A 420 -5.60 7.64 29.11
N CYS A 421 -5.62 7.05 27.92
CA CYS A 421 -5.89 7.76 26.67
C CYS A 421 -6.46 6.82 25.60
N ILE A 422 -7.09 7.43 24.59
CA ILE A 422 -7.49 6.76 23.35
C ILE A 422 -6.83 7.48 22.17
N LEU A 423 -6.09 6.74 21.35
CA LEU A 423 -5.45 7.24 20.14
C LEU A 423 -6.14 6.65 18.91
N ALA A 424 -6.80 7.47 18.10
CA ALA A 424 -7.26 7.01 16.79
C ALA A 424 -6.25 7.41 15.70
N GLN A 425 -6.05 6.50 14.75
CA GLN A 425 -5.00 6.60 13.75
C GLN A 425 -5.47 6.19 12.35
N ARG A 426 -5.01 6.93 11.34
CA ARG A 426 -5.12 6.61 9.91
C ARG A 426 -3.76 6.77 9.26
N LEU A 427 -3.55 6.12 8.11
CA LEU A 427 -2.39 6.36 7.25
C LEU A 427 -2.82 7.15 6.02
N VAL A 428 -1.99 8.11 5.64
CA VAL A 428 -2.06 8.85 4.37
C VAL A 428 -0.76 8.62 3.61
N ARG A 429 -0.84 8.57 2.27
CA ARG A 429 0.36 8.45 1.44
C ARG A 429 1.13 9.76 1.44
N THR A 430 2.45 9.67 1.46
CA THR A 430 3.33 10.84 1.32
C THR A 430 3.59 11.13 -0.16
N ILE A 431 3.65 12.41 -0.49
CA ILE A 431 4.00 12.88 -1.84
C ILE A 431 5.44 12.44 -2.14
N CYS A 432 5.69 12.03 -3.37
CA CYS A 432 7.02 11.66 -3.81
C CYS A 432 7.89 12.92 -3.96
N ASP A 433 9.03 12.96 -3.26
CA ASP A 433 9.94 14.10 -3.27
C ASP A 433 10.57 14.36 -4.65
N HIS A 434 10.68 13.31 -5.49
CA HIS A 434 11.28 13.39 -6.83
C HIS A 434 10.38 14.02 -7.91
N CYS A 435 9.05 14.06 -7.68
CA CYS A 435 8.12 14.56 -8.68
C CYS A 435 7.06 15.50 -8.09
N THR A 436 7.33 16.08 -6.93
CA THR A 436 6.43 17.05 -6.29
C THR A 436 6.37 18.35 -7.08
N GLN A 437 5.17 18.90 -7.22
CA GLN A 437 4.91 20.21 -7.81
C GLN A 437 3.88 20.99 -6.99
N ILE A 438 3.85 22.31 -7.17
CA ILE A 438 2.83 23.17 -6.58
C ILE A 438 1.62 23.17 -7.50
N VAL A 439 0.43 22.97 -6.90
CA VAL A 439 -0.87 23.06 -7.57
C VAL A 439 -1.78 24.02 -6.81
N HIS A 440 -2.72 24.61 -7.53
CA HIS A 440 -3.75 25.48 -6.95
C HIS A 440 -5.11 24.83 -7.21
N TYR A 441 -5.93 24.77 -6.19
CA TYR A 441 -7.31 24.32 -6.27
C TYR A 441 -8.21 25.55 -6.45
N ASP A 442 -9.29 25.40 -7.19
CA ASP A 442 -10.31 26.43 -7.28
C ASP A 442 -11.20 26.47 -6.01
N ASP A 443 -12.02 27.51 -5.90
CA ASP A 443 -12.89 27.71 -4.74
C ASP A 443 -13.90 26.57 -4.57
N GLU A 444 -14.38 25.98 -5.67
CA GLU A 444 -15.33 24.86 -5.64
C GLU A 444 -14.68 23.60 -5.08
N GLU A 445 -13.46 23.26 -5.52
CA GLU A 445 -12.70 22.12 -5.01
C GLU A 445 -12.37 22.29 -3.52
N LEU A 446 -12.05 23.50 -3.07
CA LEU A 446 -11.80 23.80 -1.65
C LEU A 446 -13.06 23.60 -0.82
N VAL A 447 -14.21 24.15 -1.26
CA VAL A 447 -15.50 23.99 -0.58
C VAL A 447 -15.92 22.51 -0.53
N LEU A 448 -15.77 21.77 -1.62
CA LEU A 448 -16.02 20.32 -1.66
C LEU A 448 -15.13 19.54 -0.68
N SER A 449 -13.96 20.08 -0.39
CA SER A 449 -13.04 19.54 0.61
C SER A 449 -13.31 20.05 2.04
N GLY A 450 -14.39 20.81 2.25
CA GLY A 450 -14.76 21.40 3.55
C GLY A 450 -13.81 22.49 4.02
N LEU A 451 -13.14 23.18 3.08
CA LEU A 451 -12.22 24.27 3.37
C LEU A 451 -12.87 25.62 3.01
N ASN A 452 -12.56 26.63 3.79
CA ASN A 452 -12.97 27.99 3.48
C ASN A 452 -12.01 28.60 2.45
N PRO A 453 -12.44 28.92 1.21
CA PRO A 453 -11.55 29.45 0.17
C PRO A 453 -10.77 30.69 0.61
N ALA A 454 -11.38 31.56 1.41
CA ALA A 454 -10.73 32.78 1.90
C ALA A 454 -9.48 32.51 2.78
N GLU A 455 -9.46 31.39 3.51
CA GLU A 455 -8.34 31.01 4.38
C GLU A 455 -7.20 30.32 3.61
N TRP A 456 -7.49 29.78 2.42
CA TRP A 456 -6.55 29.02 1.61
C TRP A 456 -6.19 29.75 0.29
N GLN A 457 -6.65 30.99 0.14
CA GLN A 457 -6.33 31.79 -1.03
C GLN A 457 -4.82 31.98 -1.18
N GLY A 458 -4.28 31.64 -2.35
CA GLY A 458 -2.85 31.72 -2.65
C GLY A 458 -1.98 30.65 -1.98
N PHE A 459 -2.58 29.69 -1.24
CA PHE A 459 -1.83 28.56 -0.70
C PHE A 459 -1.37 27.63 -1.84
N GLY A 460 -0.07 27.34 -1.90
CA GLY A 460 0.51 26.40 -2.83
C GLY A 460 0.40 24.97 -2.31
N PHE A 461 -0.64 24.26 -2.72
CA PHE A 461 -0.76 22.82 -2.42
C PHE A 461 0.32 22.06 -3.18
N ARG A 462 0.68 20.88 -2.69
CA ARG A 462 1.65 20.01 -3.35
C ARG A 462 1.00 18.73 -3.83
N GLU A 463 1.38 18.31 -5.04
CA GLU A 463 1.01 17.00 -5.62
C GLU A 463 2.22 16.39 -6.33
N GLY A 464 2.24 15.06 -6.45
CA GLY A 464 3.24 14.35 -7.25
C GLY A 464 2.71 14.10 -8.67
N THR A 465 3.51 14.44 -9.69
CA THR A 465 3.16 14.21 -11.11
C THR A 465 3.30 12.76 -11.55
N GLY A 466 4.03 11.95 -10.77
CA GLY A 466 4.42 10.60 -11.13
C GLY A 466 5.80 10.55 -11.79
N CYS A 467 6.66 9.64 -11.32
CA CYS A 467 8.00 9.39 -11.86
C CYS A 467 8.36 7.93 -11.67
N ILE A 468 9.52 7.50 -12.17
CA ILE A 468 10.05 6.14 -12.05
C ILE A 468 10.15 5.74 -10.56
N GLU A 469 10.64 6.64 -9.69
CA GLU A 469 10.83 6.39 -8.26
C GLU A 469 9.55 6.05 -7.50
N CYS A 470 8.41 6.61 -7.91
CA CYS A 470 7.11 6.34 -7.33
C CYS A 470 6.23 5.41 -8.18
N GLY A 471 6.77 4.83 -9.26
CA GLY A 471 6.03 3.98 -10.19
C GLY A 471 4.86 4.70 -10.86
N GLY A 472 4.99 5.99 -11.16
CA GLY A 472 3.97 6.80 -11.83
C GLY A 472 2.83 7.30 -10.91
N THR A 473 2.83 6.96 -9.62
CA THR A 473 1.70 7.25 -8.71
C THR A 473 1.69 8.65 -8.13
N GLY A 474 2.82 9.35 -8.13
CA GLY A 474 3.01 10.62 -7.43
C GLY A 474 3.20 10.50 -5.92
N TYR A 475 3.15 9.27 -5.35
CA TYR A 475 3.27 9.01 -3.91
C TYR A 475 4.35 7.98 -3.62
N ARG A 476 5.05 8.14 -2.48
CA ARG A 476 6.05 7.19 -2.00
C ARG A 476 6.06 7.15 -0.48
N GLY A 477 5.65 6.01 0.08
CA GLY A 477 5.54 5.83 1.52
C GLY A 477 4.26 6.38 2.12
N ARG A 478 4.17 6.33 3.45
CA ARG A 478 2.98 6.70 4.23
C ARG A 478 3.39 7.39 5.50
N THR A 479 2.55 8.28 6.00
CA THR A 479 2.65 8.88 7.34
C THR A 479 1.31 8.73 8.07
N ALA A 480 1.34 8.77 9.40
CA ALA A 480 0.10 8.69 10.15
C ALA A 480 -0.47 10.08 10.48
N ILE A 481 -1.78 10.11 10.59
CA ILE A 481 -2.56 11.19 11.20
C ILE A 481 -3.23 10.64 12.45
N HIS A 482 -3.32 11.47 13.46
CA HIS A 482 -3.76 11.05 14.80
C HIS A 482 -4.83 11.99 15.35
N GLU A 483 -5.67 11.43 16.19
CA GLU A 483 -6.45 12.17 17.18
C GLU A 483 -6.26 11.50 18.54
N LEU A 484 -5.87 12.26 19.55
CA LEU A 484 -5.57 11.76 20.90
C LEU A 484 -6.55 12.34 21.90
N LEU A 485 -7.39 11.48 22.48
CA LEU A 485 -8.29 11.83 23.56
C LEU A 485 -7.63 11.54 24.90
N ASP A 486 -7.40 12.56 25.68
CA ASP A 486 -6.99 12.47 27.08
C ASP A 486 -8.21 12.14 27.96
N LEU A 487 -8.14 11.14 28.82
CA LEU A 487 -9.21 10.82 29.76
C LEU A 487 -9.06 11.68 31.02
N THR A 488 -9.30 12.99 30.87
CA THR A 488 -9.34 13.95 32.00
C THR A 488 -10.58 13.72 32.87
N ASP A 489 -10.57 14.20 34.11
CA ASP A 489 -11.71 14.05 35.00
C ASP A 489 -13.02 14.61 34.40
N PRO A 490 -13.04 15.81 33.79
CA PRO A 490 -14.24 16.32 33.12
C PRO A 490 -14.72 15.42 31.97
N ILE A 491 -13.80 14.86 31.17
CA ILE A 491 -14.14 13.91 30.10
C ILE A 491 -14.74 12.64 30.68
N ARG A 492 -14.15 12.11 31.78
CA ARG A 492 -14.70 10.91 32.48
C ARG A 492 -16.11 11.15 32.98
N GLU A 493 -16.38 12.31 33.64
CA GLU A 493 -17.69 12.69 34.15
C GLU A 493 -18.75 12.71 33.05
N ILE A 494 -18.49 13.39 31.94
CA ILE A 494 -19.42 13.46 30.79
C ILE A 494 -19.71 12.06 30.21
N ILE A 495 -18.71 11.17 30.13
CA ILE A 495 -18.92 9.81 29.66
C ILE A 495 -19.79 9.01 30.64
N LEU A 496 -19.54 9.13 31.94
CA LEU A 496 -20.29 8.45 32.99
C LEU A 496 -21.75 8.95 33.09
N GLU A 497 -21.96 10.24 32.84
CA GLU A 497 -23.29 10.85 32.73
C GLU A 497 -24.03 10.45 31.44
N LYS A 498 -23.41 9.67 30.56
CA LYS A 498 -23.94 9.25 29.25
C LYS A 498 -24.38 10.42 28.36
N LYS A 499 -23.65 11.54 28.43
CA LYS A 499 -23.91 12.69 27.57
C LYS A 499 -23.71 12.36 26.09
N PRO A 500 -24.37 13.09 25.18
CA PRO A 500 -24.18 12.92 23.75
C PRO A 500 -22.70 13.03 23.33
N THR A 501 -22.31 12.24 22.34
CA THR A 501 -20.92 12.24 21.80
C THR A 501 -20.45 13.63 21.33
N SER A 502 -21.40 14.49 20.91
CA SER A 502 -21.11 15.88 20.51
C SER A 502 -20.61 16.74 21.68
N GLU A 503 -21.05 16.46 22.92
CA GLU A 503 -20.55 17.18 24.11
C GLU A 503 -19.14 16.73 24.47
N ILE A 504 -18.87 15.42 24.38
CA ILE A 504 -17.52 14.87 24.58
C ILE A 504 -16.55 15.52 23.58
N ARG A 505 -16.93 15.59 22.29
CA ARG A 505 -16.09 16.23 21.25
C ARG A 505 -15.82 17.70 21.54
N LYS A 506 -16.86 18.47 21.93
CA LYS A 506 -16.71 19.88 22.27
C LYS A 506 -15.76 20.11 23.45
N LEU A 507 -15.89 19.29 24.49
CA LEU A 507 -15.01 19.40 25.67
C LEU A 507 -13.58 19.00 25.30
N ALA A 508 -13.37 17.90 24.59
CA ALA A 508 -12.06 17.44 24.16
C ALA A 508 -11.36 18.52 23.28
N GLN A 509 -12.11 19.15 22.38
CA GLN A 509 -11.59 20.25 21.55
C GLN A 509 -11.19 21.47 22.42
N LYS A 510 -12.01 21.81 23.41
CA LYS A 510 -11.70 22.89 24.37
C LYS A 510 -10.43 22.58 25.19
N GLU A 511 -10.16 21.33 25.47
CA GLU A 511 -8.96 20.86 26.16
C GLU A 511 -7.75 20.70 25.22
N GLY A 512 -7.88 21.09 23.95
CA GLY A 512 -6.79 21.13 22.97
C GLY A 512 -6.59 19.84 22.16
N MET A 513 -7.60 18.97 22.11
CA MET A 513 -7.59 17.81 21.21
C MET A 513 -7.74 18.28 19.76
N SER A 514 -6.84 17.80 18.88
CA SER A 514 -6.98 17.91 17.43
C SER A 514 -7.64 16.66 16.87
N PHE A 515 -8.63 16.83 15.99
CA PHE A 515 -9.30 15.71 15.34
C PHE A 515 -8.51 15.20 14.12
N LEU A 516 -8.85 14.01 13.63
CA LEU A 516 -8.16 13.39 12.48
C LEU A 516 -8.10 14.33 11.26
N ARG A 517 -9.19 15.10 10.98
CA ARG A 517 -9.22 16.04 9.86
C ARG A 517 -8.23 17.18 10.03
N GLU A 518 -8.13 17.76 11.21
CA GLU A 518 -7.19 18.84 11.54
C GLU A 518 -5.75 18.36 11.46
N SER A 519 -5.48 17.18 12.02
CA SER A 519 -4.18 16.49 11.91
C SER A 519 -3.80 16.25 10.44
N ALA A 520 -4.76 15.84 9.61
CA ALA A 520 -4.55 15.62 8.18
C ALA A 520 -4.24 16.93 7.43
N LEU A 521 -4.95 18.00 7.73
CA LEU A 521 -4.71 19.33 7.15
C LEU A 521 -3.34 19.91 7.55
N ASP A 522 -2.85 19.62 8.77
CA ASP A 522 -1.47 19.96 9.15
C ASP A 522 -0.45 19.26 8.22
N ARG A 523 -0.69 17.99 7.84
CA ARG A 523 0.17 17.29 6.88
C ARG A 523 0.14 17.93 5.48
N VAL A 524 -1.04 18.40 5.05
CA VAL A 524 -1.17 19.13 3.78
C VAL A 524 -0.41 20.46 3.84
N ARG A 525 -0.55 21.22 4.93
CA ARG A 525 0.18 22.49 5.12
C ARG A 525 1.70 22.30 5.07
N ARG A 526 2.20 21.20 5.60
CA ARG A 526 3.62 20.83 5.55
C ARG A 526 4.05 20.26 4.18
N GLY A 527 3.13 20.07 3.25
CA GLY A 527 3.42 19.51 1.92
C GLY A 527 3.76 18.02 1.93
N LEU A 528 3.37 17.28 2.98
CA LEU A 528 3.66 15.85 3.11
C LEU A 528 2.65 14.97 2.37
N THR A 529 1.41 15.43 2.22
CA THR A 529 0.33 14.69 1.55
C THR A 529 -0.57 15.65 0.77
N THR A 530 -1.47 15.10 -0.03
CA THR A 530 -2.39 15.88 -0.86
C THR A 530 -3.76 16.05 -0.21
N LEU A 531 -4.50 17.07 -0.63
CA LEU A 531 -5.89 17.28 -0.22
C LEU A 531 -6.77 16.10 -0.67
N LYS A 532 -6.54 15.58 -1.87
CA LYS A 532 -7.22 14.39 -2.42
C LYS A 532 -7.02 13.14 -1.55
N GLU A 533 -5.83 12.96 -0.99
CA GLU A 533 -5.52 11.79 -0.15
C GLU A 533 -6.22 11.87 1.21
N ILE A 534 -6.19 13.03 1.87
CA ILE A 534 -6.87 13.18 3.16
C ILE A 534 -8.39 13.09 3.05
N ASN A 535 -8.98 13.52 1.93
CA ASN A 535 -10.42 13.40 1.68
C ASN A 535 -10.90 11.94 1.59
N LYS A 536 -10.01 10.99 1.26
CA LYS A 536 -10.33 9.55 1.23
C LYS A 536 -10.40 8.91 2.62
N VAL A 537 -9.70 9.47 3.60
CA VAL A 537 -9.50 8.83 4.91
C VAL A 537 -10.09 9.59 6.08
N THR A 538 -10.53 10.83 5.87
CA THR A 538 -11.18 11.66 6.89
C THR A 538 -12.56 12.12 6.43
N PHE A 539 -13.49 12.29 7.37
CA PHE A 539 -14.78 12.89 7.07
C PHE A 539 -14.62 14.38 6.79
N ILE A 540 -15.33 14.84 5.77
CA ILE A 540 -15.47 16.26 5.45
C ILE A 540 -16.68 16.75 6.27
N GLU A 541 -16.43 17.52 7.31
CA GLU A 541 -17.52 18.23 8.02
C GLU A 541 -17.95 19.39 7.12
N ALA A 542 -19.22 19.40 6.69
CA ALA A 542 -19.76 20.54 5.97
C ALA A 542 -19.60 21.78 6.88
N SER A 543 -18.86 22.78 6.42
CA SER A 543 -18.80 24.08 7.07
C SER A 543 -20.22 24.62 7.18
N ARG A 544 -20.72 24.70 8.42
CA ARG A 544 -22.01 25.32 8.74
C ARG A 544 -21.90 26.82 8.67
#